data_774a242c37f2bed5750c68a62384b288
#
_entry.id   774a242c37f2bed5750c68a62384b288
#
_cell.length_a   1.000
_cell.length_b   1.000
_cell.length_c   1.000
_cell.angle_alpha   90.00
_cell.angle_beta   90.00
_cell.angle_gamma   90.00
#
_symmetry.space_group_name_H-M   'P 1'
#
loop_
_entity.id
_entity.type
_entity.pdbx_description
1 polymer ?
#
loop_
_entity_poly.entity_id
_entity_poly.type
_entity_poly.pdbx_seq_one_letter_code
_entity_poly.pdbx_strand_id
1 'polypeptide(L)'
;MKAISIKQPFASLIAYGIKDIENRTWKTNYRGKVYIHASAKQAGSYDELLNDLQKIEFKEKYDRVTLRKQHHFSAIIGEVDIVDCVINHPSIWAEKSDNYGRFFRNGVPAYVRKKENKPIYNWVLDNPVIYEKPILNVKGKLSFWEFEK
;
A
#
# COMPACT_ATOMS: atom_id res chain seq x y z
N MET A 1 -14.15 13.92 0.28
CA MET A 1 -13.89 12.52 -0.10
C MET A 1 -12.83 11.94 0.82
N LYS A 2 -12.90 10.67 1.12
CA LYS A 2 -11.92 10.01 1.98
C LYS A 2 -10.51 10.07 1.42
N ALA A 3 -9.55 10.22 2.30
CA ALA A 3 -8.12 10.17 2.02
C ALA A 3 -7.45 9.12 2.91
N ILE A 4 -6.36 8.59 2.44
CA ILE A 4 -5.52 7.68 3.21
C ILE A 4 -4.06 8.12 3.09
N SER A 5 -3.35 8.17 4.21
CA SER A 5 -1.95 8.56 4.26
C SER A 5 -1.06 7.33 4.09
N ILE A 6 -0.20 7.37 3.09
CA ILE A 6 0.70 6.28 2.70
C ILE A 6 2.12 6.83 2.64
N LYS A 7 3.07 6.11 3.22
CA LYS A 7 4.49 6.52 3.19
C LYS A 7 5.08 6.30 1.80
N GLN A 8 5.96 7.23 1.40
CA GLN A 8 6.76 7.02 0.20
C GLN A 8 7.81 5.92 0.44
N PRO A 9 8.16 5.14 -0.58
CA PRO A 9 7.79 5.25 -1.99
C PRO A 9 6.43 4.62 -2.35
N PHE A 10 5.77 3.98 -1.42
CA PHE A 10 4.53 3.22 -1.67
C PHE A 10 3.39 4.09 -2.22
N ALA A 11 3.26 5.32 -1.73
CA ALA A 11 2.24 6.24 -2.23
C ALA A 11 2.36 6.46 -3.74
N SER A 12 3.57 6.76 -4.22
CA SER A 12 3.82 6.94 -5.64
C SER A 12 3.67 5.65 -6.44
N LEU A 13 4.11 4.51 -5.91
CA LEU A 13 3.92 3.21 -6.56
C LEU A 13 2.45 2.88 -6.78
N ILE A 14 1.59 3.22 -5.84
CA ILE A 14 0.14 3.04 -5.96
C ILE A 14 -0.44 4.01 -6.98
N ALA A 15 -0.10 5.29 -6.87
CA ALA A 15 -0.64 6.33 -7.75
C ALA A 15 -0.28 6.10 -9.23
N TYR A 16 0.87 5.53 -9.49
CA TYR A 16 1.30 5.17 -10.84
C TYR A 16 0.79 3.80 -11.31
N GLY A 17 0.05 3.08 -10.48
CA GLY A 17 -0.52 1.78 -10.85
C GLY A 17 0.50 0.63 -10.88
N ILE A 18 1.65 0.80 -10.24
CA ILE A 18 2.67 -0.25 -10.12
C ILE A 18 2.30 -1.21 -8.99
N LYS A 19 1.93 -0.67 -7.84
CA LYS A 19 1.54 -1.42 -6.65
C LYS A 19 0.02 -1.43 -6.55
N ASP A 20 -0.57 -2.61 -6.63
CA ASP A 20 -2.03 -2.81 -6.65
C ASP A 20 -2.62 -3.22 -5.30
N ILE A 21 -1.82 -3.23 -4.26
CA ILE A 21 -2.22 -3.63 -2.91
C ILE A 21 -1.72 -2.59 -1.89
N GLU A 22 -2.57 -2.23 -0.94
CA GLU A 22 -2.16 -1.55 0.28
C GLU A 22 -2.30 -2.52 1.45
N ASN A 23 -1.22 -2.75 2.18
CA ASN A 23 -1.19 -3.69 3.30
C ASN A 23 -1.46 -2.96 4.62
N ARG A 24 -2.50 -3.37 5.31
CA ARG A 24 -2.91 -2.77 6.59
C ARG A 24 -3.21 -3.85 7.64
N THR A 25 -3.04 -3.50 8.89
CA THR A 25 -3.32 -4.39 10.02
C THR A 25 -4.80 -4.44 10.38
N TRP A 26 -5.64 -3.70 9.68
CA TRP A 26 -7.08 -3.63 9.93
C TRP A 26 -7.87 -3.80 8.64
N LYS A 27 -9.03 -4.45 8.77
CA LYS A 27 -9.96 -4.70 7.67
C LYS A 27 -10.77 -3.45 7.37
N THR A 28 -11.01 -3.19 6.09
CA THR A 28 -11.94 -2.15 5.68
C THR A 28 -13.13 -2.73 4.92
N ASN A 29 -14.32 -2.20 5.21
CA ASN A 29 -15.53 -2.45 4.44
C ASN A 29 -15.77 -1.35 3.39
N TYR A 30 -14.98 -0.29 3.42
CA TYR A 30 -15.11 0.79 2.46
C TYR A 30 -14.74 0.30 1.05
N ARG A 31 -15.57 0.63 0.08
CA ARG A 31 -15.32 0.41 -1.35
C ARG A 31 -15.54 1.72 -2.08
N GLY A 32 -14.65 2.02 -3.00
CA GLY A 32 -14.72 3.24 -3.79
C GLY A 32 -13.45 4.07 -3.75
N LYS A 33 -13.55 5.26 -4.27
CA LYS A 33 -12.44 6.17 -4.50
C LYS A 33 -11.93 6.79 -3.20
N VAL A 34 -10.59 6.85 -3.08
CA VAL A 34 -9.91 7.57 -2.02
C VAL A 34 -8.79 8.42 -2.60
N TYR A 35 -8.51 9.56 -1.97
CA TYR A 35 -7.30 10.31 -2.24
C TYR A 35 -6.08 9.59 -1.67
N ILE A 36 -5.00 9.61 -2.43
CA ILE A 36 -3.69 9.14 -1.99
C ILE A 36 -2.93 10.33 -1.44
N HIS A 37 -2.76 10.34 -0.12
CA HIS A 37 -1.92 11.33 0.56
C HIS A 37 -0.54 10.72 0.81
N ALA A 38 0.49 11.32 0.23
CA ALA A 38 1.87 10.96 0.53
C ALA A 38 2.26 11.54 1.89
N SER A 39 2.57 10.66 2.82
CA SER A 39 2.94 11.07 4.19
C SER A 39 4.19 11.94 4.23
N ALA A 40 4.40 12.60 5.35
CA ALA A 40 5.60 13.43 5.56
C ALA A 40 6.88 12.61 5.65
N LYS A 41 6.80 11.34 6.01
CA LYS A 41 7.94 10.45 6.22
C LYS A 41 8.04 9.40 5.14
N GLN A 42 9.27 9.08 4.75
CA GLN A 42 9.58 7.96 3.88
C GLN A 42 9.65 6.66 4.69
N ALA A 43 9.17 5.54 4.10
CA ALA A 43 9.27 4.23 4.73
C ALA A 43 10.69 3.65 4.64
N GLY A 44 11.36 3.89 3.53
CA GLY A 44 12.71 3.42 3.22
C GLY A 44 13.01 3.61 1.74
N SER A 45 14.14 3.08 1.29
CA SER A 45 14.51 3.08 -0.13
C SER A 45 13.84 1.91 -0.87
N TYR A 46 13.79 2.00 -2.20
CA TYR A 46 13.32 0.88 -3.03
C TYR A 46 14.13 -0.39 -2.78
N ASP A 47 15.45 -0.28 -2.65
CA ASP A 47 16.31 -1.45 -2.43
C ASP A 47 16.05 -2.15 -1.10
N GLU A 48 15.71 -1.41 -0.06
CA GLU A 48 15.40 -1.96 1.26
C GLU A 48 14.01 -2.59 1.34
N LEU A 49 13.03 -2.01 0.63
CA LEU A 49 11.62 -2.32 0.82
C LEU A 49 11.08 -3.36 -0.17
N LEU A 50 11.64 -3.43 -1.38
CA LEU A 50 11.14 -4.29 -2.43
C LEU A 50 11.89 -5.62 -2.46
N ASN A 51 11.16 -6.71 -2.62
CA ASN A 51 11.74 -8.02 -2.92
C ASN A 51 12.15 -8.12 -4.40
N ASP A 52 12.77 -9.23 -4.79
CA ASP A 52 13.32 -9.39 -6.14
C ASP A 52 12.26 -9.32 -7.25
N LEU A 53 11.10 -9.95 -7.05
CA LEU A 53 10.00 -9.89 -8.02
C LEU A 53 9.44 -8.48 -8.16
N GLN A 54 9.26 -7.80 -7.05
CA GLN A 54 8.79 -6.40 -7.03
C GLN A 54 9.79 -5.47 -7.71
N LYS A 55 11.09 -5.68 -7.51
CA LYS A 55 12.14 -4.92 -8.19
C LYS A 55 12.11 -5.10 -9.71
N ILE A 56 11.86 -6.32 -10.18
CA ILE A 56 11.75 -6.61 -11.61
C ILE A 56 10.55 -5.87 -12.20
N GLU A 57 9.39 -6.00 -11.59
CA GLU A 57 8.19 -5.30 -12.04
C GLU A 57 8.34 -3.78 -11.97
N PHE A 58 8.93 -3.29 -10.91
CA PHE A 58 9.24 -1.86 -10.76
C PHE A 58 10.12 -1.34 -11.89
N LYS A 59 11.20 -2.05 -12.24
CA LYS A 59 12.10 -1.63 -13.32
C LYS A 59 11.39 -1.56 -14.66
N GLU A 60 10.57 -2.54 -14.99
CA GLU A 60 9.84 -2.56 -16.26
C GLU A 60 8.90 -1.35 -16.39
N LYS A 61 8.20 -1.02 -15.32
CA LYS A 61 7.25 0.10 -15.32
C LYS A 61 7.93 1.44 -15.07
N TYR A 62 9.03 1.44 -14.34
CA TYR A 62 9.78 2.66 -13.99
C TYR A 62 10.44 3.29 -15.20
N ASP A 63 11.00 2.51 -16.11
CA ASP A 63 11.60 3.01 -17.35
C ASP A 63 10.57 3.67 -18.25
N ARG A 64 9.29 3.36 -18.06
CA ARG A 64 8.17 3.96 -18.81
C ARG A 64 7.64 5.24 -18.18
N VAL A 65 7.89 5.43 -16.90
CA VAL A 65 7.32 6.54 -16.13
C VAL A 65 8.47 7.24 -15.46
N THR A 66 8.74 8.48 -15.83
CA THR A 66 9.80 9.29 -15.21
C THR A 66 9.46 9.66 -13.77
N LEU A 67 9.38 8.64 -12.90
CA LEU A 67 9.06 8.79 -11.47
C LEU A 67 10.10 9.58 -10.70
N ARG A 68 11.31 9.68 -11.24
CA ARG A 68 12.48 10.21 -10.55
C ARG A 68 12.33 11.61 -9.97
N LYS A 69 11.39 12.38 -10.49
CA LYS A 69 11.30 13.81 -10.16
C LYS A 69 10.14 14.14 -9.24
N GLN A 70 9.40 13.12 -8.74
CA GLN A 70 8.09 13.41 -8.19
C GLN A 70 7.74 12.64 -6.92
N HIS A 71 8.70 12.38 -6.06
CA HIS A 71 8.38 11.97 -4.71
C HIS A 71 7.98 13.21 -3.91
N HIS A 72 6.68 13.45 -3.89
CA HIS A 72 6.12 14.47 -3.02
C HIS A 72 5.85 13.90 -1.63
N PHE A 73 5.94 14.76 -0.63
CA PHE A 73 5.62 14.47 0.76
C PHE A 73 4.59 15.47 1.24
N SER A 74 3.78 15.09 2.22
CA SER A 74 2.70 15.93 2.76
C SER A 74 1.83 16.51 1.65
N ALA A 75 1.39 15.66 0.74
CA ALA A 75 0.67 16.09 -0.45
C ALA A 75 -0.37 15.06 -0.90
N ILE A 76 -1.47 15.51 -1.46
CA ILE A 76 -2.38 14.67 -2.23
C ILE A 76 -1.80 14.50 -3.62
N ILE A 77 -1.40 13.30 -3.97
CA ILE A 77 -0.68 13.02 -5.23
C ILE A 77 -1.54 12.33 -6.28
N GLY A 78 -2.69 11.86 -5.90
CA GLY A 78 -3.58 11.13 -6.81
C GLY A 78 -4.77 10.53 -6.11
N GLU A 79 -5.40 9.60 -6.77
CA GLU A 79 -6.55 8.85 -6.24
C GLU A 79 -6.55 7.42 -6.75
N VAL A 80 -7.23 6.53 -6.04
CA VAL A 80 -7.35 5.11 -6.37
C VAL A 80 -8.66 4.57 -5.83
N ASP A 81 -9.19 3.53 -6.44
CA ASP A 81 -10.37 2.83 -5.93
C ASP A 81 -9.95 1.66 -5.05
N ILE A 82 -10.55 1.55 -3.86
CA ILE A 82 -10.50 0.33 -3.06
C ILE A 82 -11.64 -0.57 -3.56
N VAL A 83 -11.29 -1.71 -4.14
CA VAL A 83 -12.26 -2.61 -4.77
C VAL A 83 -12.49 -3.89 -3.97
N ASP A 84 -11.56 -4.25 -3.11
CA ASP A 84 -11.69 -5.42 -2.23
C ASP A 84 -10.76 -5.31 -1.02
N CYS A 85 -10.95 -6.19 -0.04
CA CYS A 85 -10.09 -6.29 1.13
C CYS A 85 -10.05 -7.75 1.56
N VAL A 86 -8.91 -8.39 1.38
CA VAL A 86 -8.72 -9.83 1.58
C VAL A 86 -7.44 -10.13 2.33
N ILE A 87 -7.25 -11.39 2.73
CA ILE A 87 -6.01 -11.91 3.30
C ILE A 87 -5.38 -12.83 2.25
N ASN A 88 -4.04 -12.81 2.16
CA ASN A 88 -3.28 -13.67 1.24
C ASN A 88 -3.68 -13.53 -0.23
N HIS A 89 -3.84 -12.30 -0.68
CA HIS A 89 -4.05 -12.01 -2.10
C HIS A 89 -2.85 -12.50 -2.92
N PRO A 90 -3.05 -13.03 -4.15
CA PRO A 90 -1.96 -13.57 -4.97
C PRO A 90 -1.01 -12.52 -5.55
N SER A 91 -1.32 -11.23 -5.49
CA SER A 91 -0.42 -10.16 -5.97
C SER A 91 0.96 -10.25 -5.32
N ILE A 92 2.00 -9.94 -6.10
CA ILE A 92 3.36 -9.85 -5.58
C ILE A 92 3.53 -8.72 -4.55
N TRP A 93 2.59 -7.78 -4.51
CA TRP A 93 2.59 -6.65 -3.56
C TRP A 93 1.85 -6.96 -2.26
N ALA A 94 1.14 -8.09 -2.19
CA ALA A 94 0.42 -8.48 -1.00
C ALA A 94 1.36 -9.10 0.03
N GLU A 95 1.39 -8.53 1.22
CA GLU A 95 2.02 -9.18 2.37
C GLU A 95 1.18 -10.37 2.79
N LYS A 96 1.83 -11.51 2.95
CA LYS A 96 1.16 -12.76 3.30
C LYS A 96 1.06 -12.89 4.82
N SER A 97 -0.09 -13.39 5.26
CA SER A 97 -0.31 -13.77 6.65
C SER A 97 -0.18 -15.27 6.73
N ASP A 98 1.04 -15.74 6.97
CA ASP A 98 1.31 -17.16 7.06
C ASP A 98 0.53 -17.79 8.19
N ASN A 99 -0.23 -18.81 7.84
CA ASN A 99 -0.80 -19.75 8.80
C ASN A 99 -1.45 -19.08 9.99
N TYR A 100 -2.58 -18.53 9.76
CA TYR A 100 -3.51 -18.18 10.79
C TYR A 100 -3.52 -19.25 11.89
N GLY A 101 -2.50 -19.23 12.76
CA GLY A 101 -2.38 -20.11 13.90
C GLY A 101 -1.88 -21.53 13.65
N ARG A 102 -1.27 -21.86 12.51
CA ARG A 102 -0.66 -23.17 12.28
C ARG A 102 0.84 -23.06 12.12
N PHE A 103 1.58 -23.56 13.10
CA PHE A 103 3.01 -23.85 12.97
C PHE A 103 3.25 -25.35 13.00
N PHE A 104 4.12 -25.84 12.12
CA PHE A 104 4.71 -27.15 12.27
C PHE A 104 6.04 -26.98 13.00
N ARG A 105 6.13 -27.50 14.21
CA ARG A 105 7.37 -27.62 14.96
C ARG A 105 7.71 -29.10 15.07
N ASN A 106 8.85 -29.53 14.50
CA ASN A 106 9.28 -30.92 14.50
C ASN A 106 8.23 -31.90 13.94
N GLY A 107 7.51 -31.50 12.88
CA GLY A 107 6.49 -32.33 12.28
C GLY A 107 5.15 -32.38 13.03
N VAL A 108 5.02 -31.66 14.13
CA VAL A 108 3.79 -31.59 14.93
C VAL A 108 3.11 -30.24 14.72
N PRO A 109 1.80 -30.22 14.34
CA PRO A 109 1.07 -28.98 14.23
C PRO A 109 0.92 -28.33 15.60
N ALA A 110 1.56 -27.17 15.79
CA ALA A 110 1.38 -26.37 16.99
C ALA A 110 0.43 -25.22 16.67
N TYR A 111 -0.71 -25.18 17.31
CA TYR A 111 -1.63 -24.06 17.25
C TYR A 111 -1.12 -22.98 18.20
N VAL A 112 -0.38 -22.03 17.68
CA VAL A 112 0.04 -20.88 18.49
C VAL A 112 -0.77 -19.68 18.05
N ARG A 113 -1.81 -19.33 18.80
CA ARG A 113 -2.42 -18.01 18.73
C ARG A 113 -1.52 -17.04 19.48
N LYS A 114 -0.52 -16.53 18.81
CA LYS A 114 0.18 -15.36 19.33
C LYS A 114 -0.64 -14.13 18.97
N LYS A 115 -0.87 -13.24 19.93
CA LYS A 115 -1.45 -11.90 19.70
C LYS A 115 -0.70 -11.12 18.62
N GLU A 116 0.54 -11.52 18.33
CA GLU A 116 1.45 -10.94 17.34
C GLU A 116 1.15 -11.38 15.90
N ASN A 117 0.39 -12.47 15.73
CA ASN A 117 0.03 -13.02 14.40
C ASN A 117 -1.31 -12.48 13.92
N LYS A 118 -1.51 -11.18 14.04
CA LYS A 118 -2.66 -10.54 13.41
C LYS A 118 -2.49 -10.61 11.90
N PRO A 119 -3.58 -10.91 11.16
CA PRO A 119 -3.48 -10.93 9.71
C PRO A 119 -3.15 -9.54 9.15
N ILE A 120 -2.42 -9.54 8.06
CA ILE A 120 -2.28 -8.37 7.22
C ILE A 120 -3.42 -8.39 6.21
N TYR A 121 -4.21 -7.34 6.20
CA TYR A 121 -5.28 -7.18 5.22
C TYR A 121 -4.71 -6.53 3.97
N ASN A 122 -4.97 -7.18 2.83
CA ASN A 122 -4.58 -6.68 1.53
C ASN A 122 -5.77 -5.92 0.94
N TRP A 123 -5.68 -4.61 0.93
CA TRP A 123 -6.67 -3.78 0.25
C TRP A 123 -6.35 -3.78 -1.22
N VAL A 124 -7.27 -4.31 -2.02
CA VAL A 124 -7.11 -4.45 -3.46
C VAL A 124 -7.47 -3.12 -4.11
N LEU A 125 -6.55 -2.60 -4.91
CA LEU A 125 -6.63 -1.27 -5.50
C LEU A 125 -6.78 -1.38 -7.01
N ASP A 126 -7.55 -0.46 -7.59
CA ASP A 126 -7.76 -0.36 -9.03
C ASP A 126 -7.97 1.09 -9.45
N ASN A 127 -7.92 1.33 -10.75
CA ASN A 127 -8.16 2.66 -11.35
C ASN A 127 -7.32 3.78 -10.73
N PRO A 128 -6.00 3.60 -10.61
CA PRO A 128 -5.14 4.65 -10.08
C PRO A 128 -5.08 5.84 -11.02
N VAL A 129 -5.09 7.03 -10.44
CA VAL A 129 -4.90 8.29 -11.16
C VAL A 129 -3.82 9.08 -10.44
N ILE A 130 -2.73 9.37 -11.13
CA ILE A 130 -1.70 10.29 -10.64
C ILE A 130 -2.06 11.72 -11.07
N TYR A 131 -1.96 12.65 -10.15
CA TYR A 131 -2.20 14.06 -10.48
C TYR A 131 -0.97 14.68 -11.11
N GLU A 132 -1.18 15.37 -12.22
CA GLU A 132 -0.14 16.19 -12.86
C GLU A 132 0.33 17.31 -11.92
N LYS A 133 -0.61 17.90 -11.19
CA LYS A 133 -0.35 18.91 -10.17
C LYS A 133 -0.82 18.41 -8.80
N PRO A 134 0.05 17.88 -7.97
CA PRO A 134 -0.31 17.45 -6.63
C PRO A 134 -0.75 18.63 -5.77
N ILE A 135 -1.59 18.35 -4.80
CA ILE A 135 -2.02 19.34 -3.81
C ILE A 135 -1.02 19.31 -2.67
N LEU A 136 -0.19 20.34 -2.59
CA LEU A 136 0.93 20.43 -1.65
C LEU A 136 0.49 20.92 -0.27
N ASN A 137 1.36 20.74 0.72
CA ASN A 137 1.19 21.22 2.08
C ASN A 137 -0.09 20.73 2.75
N VAL A 138 -0.39 19.45 2.56
CA VAL A 138 -1.54 18.79 3.19
C VAL A 138 -1.05 17.94 4.35
N LYS A 139 -1.48 18.25 5.56
CA LYS A 139 -1.18 17.46 6.74
C LYS A 139 -2.04 16.19 6.74
N GLY A 140 -1.40 15.03 6.82
CA GLY A 140 -2.09 13.74 6.91
C GLY A 140 -2.65 13.45 8.28
N LYS A 141 -3.56 12.48 8.32
CA LYS A 141 -4.14 11.94 9.55
C LYS A 141 -4.07 10.42 9.52
N LEU A 142 -4.29 9.79 10.65
CA LEU A 142 -4.33 8.33 10.75
C LEU A 142 -5.63 7.79 10.16
N SER A 143 -5.58 6.55 9.66
CA SER A 143 -6.74 5.83 9.13
C SER A 143 -7.37 6.57 7.93
N PHE A 144 -8.67 6.40 7.71
CA PHE A 144 -9.41 7.24 6.76
C PHE A 144 -9.72 8.60 7.36
N TRP A 145 -9.62 9.62 6.54
CA TRP A 145 -9.97 10.98 6.93
C TRP A 145 -10.58 11.72 5.74
N GLU A 146 -11.39 12.71 6.03
CA GLU A 146 -12.04 13.50 4.99
C GLU A 146 -11.11 14.62 4.52
N PHE A 147 -10.99 14.74 3.22
CA PHE A 147 -10.27 15.83 2.57
C PHE A 147 -11.17 16.49 1.54
N GLU A 148 -11.18 17.81 1.54
CA GLU A 148 -11.88 18.66 0.59
C GLU A 148 -10.85 19.50 -0.16
N LYS A 149 -10.94 19.47 -1.49
CA LYS A 149 -10.07 20.32 -2.32
C LYS A 149 -10.34 21.79 -2.10
#